data_5f93a07cc2be431be6a4ff16f6e8dd40
#
_entry.id   5f93a07cc2be431be6a4ff16f6e8dd40
#
_cell.length_a   1.000
_cell.length_b   1.000
_cell.length_c   1.000
_cell.angle_alpha   90.00
_cell.angle_beta   90.00
_cell.angle_gamma   90.00
#
_symmetry.space_group_name_H-M   'P 1'
#
loop_
_entity.id
_entity.type
_entity.pdbx_description
1 polymer ?
#
loop_
_entity_poly.entity_id
_entity_poly.type
_entity_poly.pdbx_seq_one_letter_code
_entity_poly.pdbx_strand_id
1 'polypeptide(L)'
;MRYTPSVSGVRIPPSPQMFDKQFSRTDFDYWVTLATRWGDLDAMQHVNHAAYLTFMETARLEYYEYLGFENRNWDHKEGTILGSMTVYYHQQVLHPAQLDIGQRISKVGHKSFDILTGIFVSDKDIPALTATFTVVCFNYKKDTTIPVPDKIRDKCREL
;
A
#
# COMPACT_ATOMS: atom_id res chain seq x y z
N MET A 1 -18.66 -30.58 -9.77
CA MET A 1 -17.79 -31.20 -8.77
C MET A 1 -16.99 -30.07 -8.10
N ARG A 2 -17.29 -29.71 -6.86
CA ARG A 2 -16.59 -28.60 -6.17
C ARG A 2 -15.31 -29.18 -5.55
N TYR A 3 -14.16 -28.73 -6.04
CA TYR A 3 -12.87 -29.05 -5.44
C TYR A 3 -12.70 -28.20 -4.19
N THR A 4 -12.74 -28.80 -3.02
CA THR A 4 -12.32 -28.19 -1.77
C THR A 4 -10.87 -28.65 -1.50
N PRO A 5 -9.86 -27.80 -1.71
CA PRO A 5 -8.52 -28.18 -1.32
C PRO A 5 -8.42 -28.10 0.21
N SER A 6 -8.29 -29.24 0.86
CA SER A 6 -7.82 -29.30 2.24
C SER A 6 -6.29 -29.11 2.21
N VAL A 7 -5.82 -27.92 2.52
CA VAL A 7 -4.40 -27.70 2.78
C VAL A 7 -4.13 -28.15 4.21
N SER A 8 -3.83 -29.44 4.35
CA SER A 8 -3.38 -29.99 5.62
C SER A 8 -1.96 -29.55 5.90
N GLY A 9 -1.74 -28.82 6.99
CA GLY A 9 -0.47 -28.87 7.72
C GLY A 9 0.50 -27.71 7.57
N VAL A 10 0.26 -26.67 6.80
CA VAL A 10 1.10 -25.47 6.85
C VAL A 10 0.61 -24.59 8.00
N ARG A 11 1.26 -24.67 9.15
CA ARG A 11 1.13 -23.65 10.19
C ARG A 11 1.88 -22.42 9.70
N ILE A 12 1.14 -21.40 9.29
CA ILE A 12 1.70 -20.06 9.16
C ILE A 12 2.14 -19.66 10.57
N PRO A 13 3.44 -19.34 10.80
CA PRO A 13 3.88 -18.90 12.12
C PRO A 13 3.05 -17.65 12.52
N PRO A 14 2.71 -17.51 13.82
CA PRO A 14 2.01 -16.32 14.28
C PRO A 14 2.84 -15.10 13.88
N SER A 15 2.20 -14.18 13.21
CA SER A 15 2.80 -12.94 12.78
C SER A 15 3.44 -12.21 13.95
N PRO A 16 4.60 -11.54 13.79
CA PRO A 16 5.15 -10.67 14.83
C PRO A 16 4.09 -9.67 15.32
N GLN A 17 4.17 -9.23 16.55
CA GLN A 17 3.17 -8.42 17.27
C GLN A 17 2.61 -7.15 16.57
N MET A 18 3.14 -6.76 15.41
CA MET A 18 2.57 -5.72 14.56
C MET A 18 1.21 -6.08 13.93
N PHE A 19 0.75 -7.34 14.07
CA PHE A 19 -0.47 -7.87 13.46
C PHE A 19 -1.68 -7.94 14.35
N ASP A 20 -1.52 -7.67 15.65
CA ASP A 20 -2.65 -7.59 16.57
C ASP A 20 -3.50 -6.32 16.34
N LYS A 21 -2.99 -5.35 15.59
CA LYS A 21 -3.77 -4.16 15.23
C LYS A 21 -4.62 -4.46 13.99
N GLN A 22 -5.90 -4.68 14.21
CA GLN A 22 -6.87 -4.71 13.11
C GLN A 22 -7.05 -3.28 12.58
N PHE A 23 -6.67 -3.06 11.33
CA PHE A 23 -6.95 -1.81 10.64
C PHE A 23 -8.37 -1.81 10.10
N SER A 24 -9.04 -0.67 10.25
CA SER A 24 -10.36 -0.38 9.72
C SER A 24 -10.28 0.71 8.65
N ARG A 25 -11.38 0.95 7.93
CA ARG A 25 -11.43 2.03 6.93
C ARG A 25 -11.14 3.41 7.51
N THR A 26 -11.48 3.66 8.78
CA THR A 26 -11.26 4.94 9.48
C THR A 26 -9.78 5.20 9.80
N ASP A 27 -8.92 4.20 9.62
CA ASP A 27 -7.48 4.36 9.80
C ASP A 27 -6.78 5.01 8.61
N PHE A 28 -7.48 5.26 7.51
CA PHE A 28 -6.92 5.82 6.27
C PHE A 28 -7.53 7.17 5.95
N ASP A 29 -6.72 8.06 5.34
CA ASP A 29 -7.08 9.46 5.09
C ASP A 29 -7.37 9.74 3.61
N TYR A 30 -6.87 8.91 2.71
CA TYR A 30 -7.00 9.05 1.26
C TYR A 30 -7.38 7.72 0.62
N TRP A 31 -8.22 7.75 -0.40
CA TRP A 31 -8.78 6.54 -1.01
C TRP A 31 -8.74 6.58 -2.53
N VAL A 32 -8.38 5.44 -3.11
CA VAL A 32 -8.44 5.17 -4.55
C VAL A 32 -9.19 3.86 -4.77
N THR A 33 -10.13 3.85 -5.71
CA THR A 33 -10.86 2.62 -6.08
C THR A 33 -10.39 2.13 -7.44
N LEU A 34 -9.96 0.88 -7.52
CA LEU A 34 -9.50 0.22 -8.74
C LEU A 34 -10.24 -1.11 -8.94
N ALA A 35 -10.56 -1.44 -10.19
CA ALA A 35 -11.14 -2.73 -10.54
C ALA A 35 -10.05 -3.77 -10.81
N THR A 36 -10.28 -5.01 -10.38
CA THR A 36 -9.45 -6.14 -10.81
C THR A 36 -9.66 -6.45 -12.29
N ARG A 37 -8.67 -7.04 -12.94
CA ARG A 37 -8.68 -7.45 -14.35
C ARG A 37 -8.34 -8.93 -14.46
N TRP A 38 -8.71 -9.57 -15.55
CA TRP A 38 -8.36 -10.97 -15.82
C TRP A 38 -6.84 -11.23 -15.72
N GLY A 39 -6.04 -10.31 -16.20
CA GLY A 39 -4.57 -10.42 -16.15
C GLY A 39 -3.96 -10.29 -14.75
N ASP A 40 -4.74 -9.92 -13.75
CA ASP A 40 -4.30 -9.81 -12.36
C ASP A 40 -4.34 -11.14 -11.60
N LEU A 41 -4.91 -12.21 -12.20
CA LEU A 41 -5.10 -13.50 -11.56
C LEU A 41 -3.89 -14.43 -11.74
N ASP A 42 -3.65 -15.26 -10.75
CA ASP A 42 -2.75 -16.39 -10.85
C ASP A 42 -3.48 -17.68 -11.32
N ALA A 43 -2.72 -18.77 -11.43
CA ALA A 43 -3.26 -20.07 -11.82
C ALA A 43 -4.30 -20.64 -10.82
N MET A 44 -4.35 -20.10 -9.61
CA MET A 44 -5.33 -20.47 -8.58
C MET A 44 -6.59 -19.61 -8.61
N GLN A 45 -6.71 -18.73 -9.62
CA GLN A 45 -7.83 -17.80 -9.82
C GLN A 45 -7.98 -16.74 -8.71
N HIS A 46 -6.90 -16.47 -7.98
CA HIS A 46 -6.83 -15.38 -7.01
C HIS A 46 -6.03 -14.22 -7.60
N VAL A 47 -6.27 -13.01 -7.09
CA VAL A 47 -5.41 -11.87 -7.41
C VAL A 47 -3.98 -12.20 -7.01
N ASN A 48 -3.08 -12.16 -8.00
CA ASN A 48 -1.67 -12.48 -7.83
C ASN A 48 -1.00 -11.49 -6.86
N HIS A 49 -0.09 -11.99 -6.04
CA HIS A 49 0.64 -11.14 -5.08
C HIS A 49 1.37 -9.97 -5.75
N ALA A 50 1.90 -10.14 -6.97
CA ALA A 50 2.54 -9.08 -7.72
C ALA A 50 1.54 -8.03 -8.25
N ALA A 51 0.31 -8.42 -8.58
CA ALA A 51 -0.73 -7.49 -9.01
C ALA A 51 -1.10 -6.49 -7.91
N TYR A 52 -1.10 -6.91 -6.65
CA TYR A 52 -1.31 -6.00 -5.52
C TYR A 52 -0.25 -4.89 -5.45
N LEU A 53 1.01 -5.18 -5.79
CA LEU A 53 2.06 -4.16 -5.82
C LEU A 53 1.75 -3.09 -6.85
N THR A 54 1.25 -3.46 -8.03
CA THR A 54 0.83 -2.53 -9.08
C THR A 54 -0.37 -1.68 -8.65
N PHE A 55 -1.37 -2.27 -7.99
CA PHE A 55 -2.50 -1.52 -7.43
C PHE A 55 -2.04 -0.50 -6.38
N MET A 56 -1.17 -0.92 -5.45
CA MET A 56 -0.63 -0.03 -4.43
C MET A 56 0.27 1.07 -5.00
N GLU A 57 1.03 0.78 -6.07
CA GLU A 57 1.82 1.79 -6.77
C GLU A 57 0.94 2.85 -7.41
N THR A 58 -0.12 2.45 -8.14
CA THR A 58 -1.09 3.38 -8.71
C THR A 58 -1.69 4.29 -7.65
N ALA A 59 -2.19 3.71 -6.56
CA ALA A 59 -2.77 4.48 -5.47
C ALA A 59 -1.74 5.43 -4.81
N ARG A 60 -0.49 4.98 -4.64
CA ARG A 60 0.59 5.79 -4.06
C ARG A 60 0.95 6.98 -4.95
N LEU A 61 0.95 6.82 -6.28
CA LEU A 61 1.20 7.92 -7.20
C LEU A 61 0.10 8.99 -7.11
N GLU A 62 -1.17 8.59 -7.01
CA GLU A 62 -2.28 9.51 -6.80
C GLU A 62 -2.19 10.19 -5.41
N TYR A 63 -1.80 9.45 -4.39
CA TYR A 63 -1.60 9.99 -3.05
C TYR A 63 -0.46 11.02 -3.03
N TYR A 64 0.62 10.81 -3.77
CA TYR A 64 1.69 11.80 -3.90
C TYR A 64 1.20 13.13 -4.50
N GLU A 65 0.32 13.08 -5.49
CA GLU A 65 -0.30 14.28 -6.05
C GLU A 65 -1.16 14.99 -5.00
N TYR A 66 -1.97 14.25 -4.25
CA TYR A 66 -2.74 14.79 -3.12
C TYR A 66 -1.82 15.43 -2.04
N LEU A 67 -0.65 14.86 -1.80
CA LEU A 67 0.35 15.41 -0.89
C LEU A 67 1.12 16.61 -1.48
N GLY A 68 0.87 16.96 -2.73
CA GLY A 68 1.48 18.08 -3.43
C GLY A 68 2.88 17.80 -3.98
N PHE A 69 3.20 16.51 -4.26
CA PHE A 69 4.33 16.17 -5.10
C PHE A 69 3.92 16.21 -6.57
N GLU A 70 4.69 16.86 -7.41
CA GLU A 70 4.42 16.90 -8.85
C GLU A 70 5.02 15.66 -9.52
N ASN A 71 4.40 14.50 -9.41
CA ASN A 71 4.98 13.22 -9.86
C ASN A 71 4.95 12.97 -11.38
N ARG A 72 4.23 13.78 -12.14
CA ARG A 72 4.02 13.54 -13.60
C ARG A 72 4.97 14.30 -14.50
N ASN A 73 5.89 15.05 -13.96
CA ASN A 73 6.82 15.84 -14.77
C ASN A 73 8.23 15.22 -14.72
N TRP A 74 8.75 14.76 -15.85
CA TRP A 74 10.06 14.12 -15.98
C TRP A 74 11.26 15.01 -15.64
N ASP A 75 11.04 16.32 -15.43
CA ASP A 75 12.08 17.29 -15.07
C ASP A 75 12.12 17.64 -13.57
N HIS A 76 11.63 16.73 -12.72
CA HIS A 76 11.60 16.96 -11.27
C HIS A 76 12.99 17.14 -10.68
N LYS A 77 13.09 18.17 -9.86
CA LYS A 77 14.26 18.38 -9.01
C LYS A 77 14.18 17.52 -7.75
N GLU A 78 13.00 17.43 -7.15
CA GLU A 78 12.76 16.77 -5.87
C GLU A 78 11.58 15.82 -5.98
N GLY A 79 11.68 14.68 -5.32
CA GLY A 79 10.65 13.66 -5.31
C GLY A 79 10.90 12.62 -4.24
N THR A 80 10.49 11.39 -4.52
CA THR A 80 10.56 10.30 -3.55
C THR A 80 11.13 9.04 -4.17
N ILE A 81 11.83 8.25 -3.37
CA ILE A 81 12.31 6.92 -3.73
C ILE A 81 11.71 5.92 -2.73
N LEU A 82 11.22 4.78 -3.21
CA LEU A 82 10.83 3.68 -2.37
C LEU A 82 12.07 3.02 -1.76
N GLY A 83 12.23 3.15 -0.44
CA GLY A 83 13.36 2.58 0.29
C GLY A 83 13.11 1.13 0.71
N SER A 84 11.91 0.84 1.22
CA SER A 84 11.51 -0.52 1.60
C SER A 84 9.99 -0.65 1.65
N MET A 85 9.52 -1.89 1.69
CA MET A 85 8.11 -2.18 1.94
C MET A 85 7.95 -3.47 2.75
N THR A 86 6.87 -3.52 3.52
CA THR A 86 6.42 -4.73 4.20
C THR A 86 4.96 -4.95 3.83
N VAL A 87 4.61 -6.16 3.41
CA VAL A 87 3.26 -6.49 2.92
C VAL A 87 2.72 -7.69 3.66
N TYR A 88 1.44 -7.62 4.02
CA TYR A 88 0.72 -8.66 4.74
C TYR A 88 -0.59 -8.99 4.04
N TYR A 89 -0.72 -10.23 3.62
CA TYR A 89 -1.90 -10.76 2.94
C TYR A 89 -2.83 -11.41 3.97
N HIS A 90 -4.03 -10.86 4.13
CA HIS A 90 -5.00 -11.32 5.13
C HIS A 90 -6.09 -12.21 4.53
N GLN A 91 -6.49 -11.92 3.29
CA GLN A 91 -7.55 -12.62 2.60
C GLN A 91 -7.23 -12.74 1.11
N GLN A 92 -7.68 -13.82 0.50
CA GLN A 92 -7.68 -13.95 -0.95
C GLN A 92 -8.75 -13.05 -1.58
N VAL A 93 -8.47 -12.53 -2.76
CA VAL A 93 -9.42 -11.77 -3.57
C VAL A 93 -9.62 -12.47 -4.89
N LEU A 94 -10.88 -12.62 -5.27
CA LEU A 94 -11.31 -13.20 -6.55
C LEU A 94 -11.66 -12.08 -7.53
N HIS A 95 -11.68 -12.41 -8.82
CA HIS A 95 -12.17 -11.51 -9.87
C HIS A 95 -13.60 -11.95 -10.28
N PRO A 96 -14.50 -11.01 -10.61
CA PRO A 96 -14.34 -9.55 -10.57
C PRO A 96 -14.48 -8.97 -9.15
N ALA A 97 -13.69 -7.94 -8.85
CA ALA A 97 -13.80 -7.18 -7.61
C ALA A 97 -13.43 -5.71 -7.83
N GLN A 98 -14.00 -4.84 -7.00
CA GLN A 98 -13.54 -3.47 -6.79
C GLN A 98 -12.67 -3.45 -5.53
N LEU A 99 -11.54 -2.79 -5.61
CA LEU A 99 -10.57 -2.66 -4.53
C LEU A 99 -10.52 -1.20 -4.08
N ASP A 100 -10.88 -0.94 -2.83
CA ASP A 100 -10.70 0.36 -2.21
C ASP A 100 -9.35 0.36 -1.50
N ILE A 101 -8.46 1.23 -1.92
CA ILE A 101 -7.09 1.33 -1.44
C ILE A 101 -6.96 2.58 -0.60
N GLY A 102 -6.87 2.38 0.71
CA GLY A 102 -6.70 3.46 1.68
C GLY A 102 -5.23 3.72 1.97
N GLN A 103 -4.87 4.99 2.15
CA GLN A 103 -3.50 5.41 2.45
C GLN A 103 -3.48 6.52 3.51
N ARG A 104 -2.42 6.53 4.32
CA ARG A 104 -2.07 7.64 5.23
C ARG A 104 -0.59 7.65 5.52
N ILE A 105 -0.07 8.80 5.98
CA ILE A 105 1.28 8.90 6.55
C ILE A 105 1.19 8.45 8.00
N SER A 106 1.88 7.36 8.34
CA SER A 106 1.83 6.72 9.66
C SER A 106 3.04 6.99 10.53
N LYS A 107 4.14 7.49 9.94
CA LYS A 107 5.36 7.87 10.64
C LYS A 107 6.18 8.84 9.80
N VAL A 108 6.85 9.79 10.44
CA VAL A 108 7.77 10.70 9.77
C VAL A 108 9.11 10.74 10.48
N GLY A 109 10.18 10.43 9.73
CA GLY A 109 11.57 10.58 10.14
C GLY A 109 12.19 11.90 9.66
N HIS A 110 13.51 11.96 9.64
CA HIS A 110 14.23 13.16 9.16
C HIS A 110 14.18 13.27 7.62
N LYS A 111 14.48 12.19 6.89
CA LYS A 111 14.58 12.15 5.42
C LYS A 111 13.65 11.11 4.78
N SER A 112 12.85 10.42 5.59
CA SER A 112 11.91 9.40 5.13
C SER A 112 10.62 9.48 5.91
N PHE A 113 9.56 8.92 5.36
CA PHE A 113 8.27 8.77 6.00
C PHE A 113 7.64 7.44 5.59
N ASP A 114 6.75 6.93 6.43
CA ASP A 114 6.06 5.68 6.18
C ASP A 114 4.62 5.95 5.72
N ILE A 115 4.22 5.30 4.64
CA ILE A 115 2.84 5.27 4.16
C ILE A 115 2.25 3.93 4.56
N LEU A 116 1.27 3.95 5.44
CA LEU A 116 0.39 2.81 5.68
C LEU A 116 -0.61 2.71 4.53
N THR A 117 -0.75 1.53 3.96
CA THR A 117 -1.70 1.22 2.89
C THR A 117 -2.57 0.04 3.30
N GLY A 118 -3.87 0.12 3.08
CA GLY A 118 -4.82 -0.98 3.24
C GLY A 118 -5.60 -1.20 1.95
N ILE A 119 -5.73 -2.46 1.52
CA ILE A 119 -6.58 -2.83 0.38
C ILE A 119 -7.81 -3.58 0.92
N PHE A 120 -8.97 -3.04 0.61
CA PHE A 120 -10.26 -3.61 0.96
C PHE A 120 -11.01 -4.01 -0.31
N VAL A 121 -11.68 -5.14 -0.30
CA VAL A 121 -12.73 -5.38 -1.29
C VAL A 121 -13.88 -4.43 -0.96
N SER A 122 -14.41 -3.73 -1.95
CA SER A 122 -15.53 -2.80 -1.73
C SER A 122 -16.67 -3.50 -0.98
N ASP A 123 -17.31 -2.79 -0.09
CA ASP A 123 -18.35 -3.29 0.83
C ASP A 123 -17.86 -4.23 1.95
N LYS A 124 -16.54 -4.40 2.12
CA LYS A 124 -15.96 -5.14 3.25
C LYS A 124 -15.15 -4.23 4.16
N ASP A 125 -15.25 -4.46 5.47
CA ASP A 125 -14.56 -3.67 6.48
C ASP A 125 -13.20 -4.25 6.89
N ILE A 126 -12.96 -5.52 6.55
CA ILE A 126 -11.69 -6.19 6.85
C ILE A 126 -10.77 -6.08 5.63
N PRO A 127 -9.54 -5.59 5.80
CA PRO A 127 -8.61 -5.47 4.68
C PRO A 127 -8.22 -6.85 4.13
N ALA A 128 -8.12 -6.94 2.81
CA ALA A 128 -7.54 -8.10 2.15
C ALA A 128 -6.02 -8.11 2.28
N LEU A 129 -5.43 -6.92 2.36
CA LEU A 129 -3.99 -6.71 2.46
C LEU A 129 -3.72 -5.43 3.25
N THR A 130 -2.62 -5.43 4.01
CA THR A 130 -2.03 -4.21 4.56
C THR A 130 -0.56 -4.14 4.20
N ALA A 131 -0.05 -2.92 4.01
CA ALA A 131 1.35 -2.70 3.69
C ALA A 131 1.87 -1.42 4.34
N THR A 132 3.17 -1.38 4.60
CA THR A 132 3.88 -0.16 4.96
C THR A 132 4.99 0.08 3.95
N PHE A 133 5.02 1.26 3.37
CA PHE A 133 6.06 1.72 2.46
C PHE A 133 6.91 2.76 3.16
N THR A 134 8.21 2.51 3.31
CA THR A 134 9.17 3.54 3.73
C THR A 134 9.65 4.29 2.49
N VAL A 135 9.34 5.56 2.43
CA VAL A 135 9.60 6.45 1.31
C VAL A 135 10.66 7.47 1.71
N VAL A 136 11.68 7.62 0.88
CA VAL A 136 12.82 8.53 1.11
C VAL A 136 12.65 9.77 0.24
N CYS A 137 12.72 10.96 0.83
CA CYS A 137 12.75 12.22 0.08
C CYS A 137 14.11 12.42 -0.58
N PHE A 138 14.09 12.73 -1.88
CA PHE A 138 15.29 12.73 -2.71
C PHE A 138 15.34 13.91 -3.67
N ASN A 139 16.53 14.46 -3.87
CA ASN A 139 16.79 15.47 -4.88
C ASN A 139 17.54 14.83 -6.06
N TYR A 140 16.86 14.63 -7.17
CA TYR A 140 17.40 13.94 -8.35
C TYR A 140 18.50 14.71 -9.08
N LYS A 141 18.49 16.07 -9.00
CA LYS A 141 19.54 16.88 -9.62
C LYS A 141 20.85 16.89 -8.83
N LYS A 142 20.76 16.73 -7.51
CA LYS A 142 21.91 16.70 -6.60
C LYS A 142 22.33 15.29 -6.18
N ASP A 143 21.57 14.29 -6.62
CA ASP A 143 21.76 12.86 -6.27
C ASP A 143 21.91 12.65 -4.76
N THR A 144 21.00 13.23 -3.95
CA THR A 144 21.09 13.17 -2.50
C THR A 144 19.71 13.16 -1.83
N THR A 145 19.67 12.55 -0.64
CA THR A 145 18.48 12.58 0.20
C THR A 145 18.28 13.97 0.82
N ILE A 146 17.01 14.38 0.95
CA ILE A 146 16.63 15.67 1.54
C ILE A 146 15.68 15.47 2.73
N PRO A 147 15.58 16.47 3.63
CA PRO A 147 14.61 16.42 4.72
C PRO A 147 13.18 16.26 4.21
N VAL A 148 12.34 15.57 5.01
CA VAL A 148 10.90 15.48 4.73
C VAL A 148 10.28 16.87 4.82
N PRO A 149 9.54 17.34 3.78
CA PRO A 149 8.88 18.63 3.78
C PRO A 149 7.84 18.76 4.89
N ASP A 150 7.65 19.97 5.44
CA ASP A 150 6.69 20.23 6.52
C ASP A 150 5.28 19.83 6.14
N LYS A 151 4.85 20.08 4.89
CA LYS A 151 3.53 19.67 4.37
C LYS A 151 3.24 18.16 4.53
N ILE A 152 4.27 17.31 4.59
CA ILE A 152 4.16 15.88 4.84
C ILE A 152 4.10 15.62 6.35
N ARG A 153 4.91 16.34 7.14
CA ARG A 153 4.89 16.21 8.61
C ARG A 153 3.53 16.56 9.19
N ASP A 154 2.90 17.63 8.68
CA ASP A 154 1.59 18.10 9.12
C ASP A 154 0.45 17.11 8.84
N LYS A 155 0.65 16.20 7.90
CA LYS A 155 -0.33 15.14 7.55
C LYS A 155 -0.06 13.81 8.26
N CYS A 156 0.97 13.72 9.09
CA CYS A 156 1.29 12.50 9.82
C CYS A 156 0.25 12.24 10.92
N ARG A 157 -0.30 11.04 10.90
CA ARG A 157 -1.14 10.50 11.97
C ARG A 157 -0.52 9.20 12.43
N GLU A 158 0.25 9.24 13.50
CA GLU A 158 0.97 8.08 14.04
C GLU A 158 0.03 6.93 14.41
N LEU A 159 0.58 5.70 14.39
CA LEU A 159 -0.15 4.46 14.66
C LEU A 159 -0.38 4.23 16.15
#